data_66f6195c4554c3ef66fe51635aecc299
#
_entry.id   66f6195c4554c3ef66fe51635aecc299
#
_cell.length_a   1.000
_cell.length_b   1.000
_cell.length_c   1.000
_cell.angle_alpha   90.00
_cell.angle_beta   90.00
_cell.angle_gamma   90.00
#
_symmetry.space_group_name_H-M   'P 1'
#
loop_
_entity.id
_entity.type
_entity.pdbx_description
1 polymer ?
#
loop_
_entity_poly.entity_id
_entity_poly.type
_entity_poly.pdbx_seq_one_letter_code
_entity_poly.pdbx_strand_id
1 'polypeptide(L)'
;DYKEDTTPDPDQPQLNLYRCQNCGAEMVTDENTASTFCVYCGSTGILKSRLEGKFRPKYVIPFSTTKQQAITAYNGLRKKRFLAPKEFGQRENIEKITGVYIPFWLYDGQSEGYIDGERHELAKTWREGDYKCSQTNVYHEYREGMESFERVPADGSEKFDDNLMDSIEPFKFEALVPFNYSYLSGFLAEKYDVSAEDNEDRANLRMNNSLKQSLTSTINGMLVSSKEDINCKIEKVDYVLLPVWMLNTFVKGKPYSFAMNGQTGKIVGDIPISKGKSALFFLILFALGFGIAALFAILFD
;
A
#
# COMPACT_ATOMS: atom_id res chain seq x y z
N ASP A 1 17.94 15.22 -11.23
CA ASP A 1 16.77 16.00 -11.70
C ASP A 1 16.07 15.20 -12.78
N TYR A 2 14.88 14.65 -12.48
CA TYR A 2 13.99 14.14 -13.53
C TYR A 2 13.49 15.34 -14.32
N LYS A 3 14.09 15.60 -15.46
CA LYS A 3 13.54 16.58 -16.41
C LYS A 3 12.55 15.86 -17.29
N GLU A 4 11.29 16.27 -17.20
CA GLU A 4 10.26 15.82 -18.12
C GLU A 4 10.73 16.10 -19.55
N ASP A 5 11.07 15.03 -20.27
CA ASP A 5 11.46 15.15 -21.68
C ASP A 5 10.23 15.55 -22.49
N THR A 6 10.12 16.82 -22.86
CA THR A 6 9.01 17.40 -23.60
C THR A 6 9.04 17.18 -25.12
N THR A 7 10.03 16.42 -25.66
CA THR A 7 10.08 16.15 -27.11
C THR A 7 8.95 15.20 -27.54
N PRO A 8 8.22 15.44 -28.64
CA PRO A 8 7.21 14.50 -29.15
C PRO A 8 7.82 13.11 -29.37
N ASP A 9 7.15 12.08 -28.88
CA ASP A 9 7.54 10.68 -29.16
C ASP A 9 6.93 10.29 -30.53
N PRO A 10 7.75 10.20 -31.59
CA PRO A 10 7.23 9.85 -32.93
C PRO A 10 6.65 8.43 -32.98
N ASP A 11 7.03 7.55 -32.05
CA ASP A 11 6.59 6.16 -31.97
C ASP A 11 5.40 5.97 -31.00
N GLN A 12 4.87 7.05 -30.39
CA GLN A 12 3.71 6.95 -29.52
C GLN A 12 2.47 6.58 -30.35
N PRO A 13 1.87 5.38 -30.10
CA PRO A 13 0.65 4.99 -30.79
C PRO A 13 -0.52 5.91 -30.37
N GLN A 14 -1.62 5.82 -31.08
CA GLN A 14 -2.83 6.52 -30.68
C GLN A 14 -3.39 5.91 -29.39
N LEU A 15 -3.25 6.61 -28.28
CA LEU A 15 -3.78 6.21 -26.97
C LEU A 15 -5.13 6.88 -26.72
N ASN A 16 -6.02 6.15 -26.05
CA ASN A 16 -7.29 6.69 -25.56
C ASN A 16 -7.11 7.20 -24.13
N LEU A 17 -7.67 8.38 -23.86
CA LEU A 17 -7.79 8.93 -22.52
C LEU A 17 -9.26 8.85 -22.08
N TYR A 18 -9.52 8.22 -20.95
CA TYR A 18 -10.83 8.22 -20.31
C TYR A 18 -10.79 9.10 -19.07
N ARG A 19 -11.61 10.13 -19.04
CA ARG A 19 -11.74 11.04 -17.91
C ARG A 19 -13.07 10.79 -17.19
N CYS A 20 -12.98 10.54 -15.88
CA CYS A 20 -14.16 10.38 -15.05
C CYS A 20 -14.79 11.73 -14.68
N GLN A 21 -16.07 11.91 -14.99
CA GLN A 21 -16.79 13.14 -14.64
C GLN A 21 -17.08 13.29 -13.14
N ASN A 22 -17.02 12.19 -12.39
CA ASN A 22 -17.34 12.20 -10.96
C ASN A 22 -16.12 12.50 -10.07
N CYS A 23 -14.96 11.86 -10.33
CA CYS A 23 -13.76 12.02 -9.49
C CYS A 23 -12.56 12.64 -10.23
N GLY A 24 -12.71 13.00 -11.52
CA GLY A 24 -11.66 13.60 -12.32
C GLY A 24 -10.52 12.67 -12.75
N ALA A 25 -10.53 11.40 -12.36
CA ALA A 25 -9.47 10.45 -12.67
C ALA A 25 -9.29 10.27 -14.19
N GLU A 26 -8.05 10.23 -14.64
CA GLU A 26 -7.64 10.00 -16.02
C GLU A 26 -7.05 8.60 -16.17
N MET A 27 -7.61 7.82 -17.10
CA MET A 27 -7.21 6.44 -17.39
C MET A 27 -6.77 6.36 -18.85
N VAL A 28 -5.57 5.87 -19.06
CA VAL A 28 -4.97 5.69 -20.39
C VAL A 28 -5.09 4.24 -20.82
N THR A 29 -5.42 4.01 -22.10
CA THR A 29 -5.49 2.68 -22.69
C THR A 29 -4.90 2.68 -24.09
N ASP A 30 -4.60 1.49 -24.60
CA ASP A 30 -4.41 1.31 -26.04
C ASP A 30 -5.72 1.56 -26.81
N GLU A 31 -5.65 1.59 -28.13
CA GLU A 31 -6.81 1.86 -28.98
C GLU A 31 -7.90 0.78 -28.90
N ASN A 32 -7.53 -0.46 -28.55
CA ASN A 32 -8.40 -1.63 -28.51
C ASN A 32 -9.04 -1.89 -27.14
N THR A 33 -8.48 -1.29 -26.09
CA THR A 33 -8.99 -1.45 -24.72
C THR A 33 -10.01 -0.36 -24.41
N ALA A 34 -11.21 -0.77 -23.98
CA ALA A 34 -12.27 0.14 -23.56
C ALA A 34 -12.55 0.04 -22.08
N SER A 35 -12.75 1.19 -21.43
CA SER A 35 -13.28 1.24 -20.08
C SER A 35 -14.77 1.63 -20.11
N THR A 36 -15.58 0.96 -19.31
CA THR A 36 -17.02 1.22 -19.16
C THR A 36 -17.39 1.83 -17.82
N PHE A 37 -16.44 1.89 -16.90
CA PHE A 37 -16.58 2.49 -15.57
C PHE A 37 -15.22 2.99 -15.07
N CYS A 38 -15.28 3.93 -14.14
CA CYS A 38 -14.08 4.42 -13.47
C CYS A 38 -13.60 3.40 -12.42
N VAL A 39 -12.35 2.97 -12.51
CA VAL A 39 -11.76 2.00 -11.57
C VAL A 39 -11.58 2.57 -10.16
N TYR A 40 -11.59 3.89 -10.01
CA TYR A 40 -11.41 4.60 -8.73
C TYR A 40 -12.71 4.75 -7.96
N CYS A 41 -13.74 5.34 -8.58
CA CYS A 41 -15.01 5.66 -7.90
C CYS A 41 -16.19 4.79 -8.37
N GLY A 42 -15.99 3.87 -9.29
CA GLY A 42 -17.03 2.98 -9.81
C GLY A 42 -18.09 3.67 -10.71
N SER A 43 -17.97 4.98 -10.97
CA SER A 43 -18.90 5.73 -11.81
C SER A 43 -18.83 5.27 -13.27
N THR A 44 -19.97 5.19 -13.95
CA THR A 44 -20.05 4.94 -15.40
C THR A 44 -19.98 6.23 -16.23
N GLY A 45 -19.94 7.40 -15.59
CA GLY A 45 -19.81 8.71 -16.25
C GLY A 45 -18.36 8.98 -16.67
N ILE A 46 -17.86 8.26 -17.67
CA ILE A 46 -16.54 8.46 -18.25
C ILE A 46 -16.63 9.04 -19.67
N LEU A 47 -15.77 10.00 -19.96
CA LEU A 47 -15.62 10.59 -21.28
C LEU A 47 -14.36 10.08 -21.94
N LYS A 48 -14.49 9.60 -23.18
CA LYS A 48 -13.35 9.22 -24.01
C LYS A 48 -12.83 10.41 -24.78
N SER A 49 -11.52 10.62 -24.75
CA SER A 49 -10.79 11.57 -25.58
C SER A 49 -9.51 10.95 -26.10
N ARG A 50 -8.77 11.71 -26.91
CA ARG A 50 -7.41 11.33 -27.30
C ARG A 50 -6.44 11.84 -26.24
N LEU A 51 -5.43 11.03 -25.89
CA LEU A 51 -4.38 11.46 -25.01
C LEU A 51 -3.54 12.55 -25.70
N GLU A 52 -3.48 13.71 -25.07
CA GLU A 52 -2.61 14.81 -25.47
C GLU A 52 -1.40 14.82 -24.53
N GLY A 53 -0.19 15.07 -25.09
CA GLY A 53 1.06 15.08 -24.35
C GLY A 53 1.69 13.70 -24.21
N LYS A 54 2.76 13.63 -23.43
CA LYS A 54 3.56 12.41 -23.29
C LYS A 54 3.04 11.50 -22.19
N PHE A 55 3.01 10.22 -22.53
CA PHE A 55 2.91 9.13 -21.60
C PHE A 55 4.12 8.22 -21.84
N ARG A 56 5.24 8.50 -21.14
CA ARG A 56 6.50 7.82 -21.38
C ARG A 56 7.17 7.35 -20.10
N PRO A 57 6.65 6.29 -19.45
CA PRO A 57 7.39 5.61 -18.40
C PRO A 57 8.72 5.07 -18.94
N LYS A 58 9.74 5.06 -18.10
CA LYS A 58 11.03 4.49 -18.47
C LYS A 58 11.02 2.98 -18.43
N TYR A 59 10.36 2.42 -17.40
CA TYR A 59 10.26 0.98 -17.20
C TYR A 59 8.83 0.58 -16.82
N VAL A 60 8.59 -0.72 -16.90
CA VAL A 60 7.36 -1.36 -16.46
C VAL A 60 7.69 -2.72 -15.83
N ILE A 61 6.93 -3.11 -14.82
CA ILE A 61 6.86 -4.51 -14.39
C ILE A 61 5.61 -5.13 -15.04
N PRO A 62 5.73 -6.13 -15.93
CA PRO A 62 4.58 -6.78 -16.53
C PRO A 62 3.72 -7.51 -15.51
N PHE A 63 2.40 -7.60 -15.76
CA PHE A 63 1.54 -8.46 -14.96
C PHE A 63 2.00 -9.91 -15.01
N SER A 64 2.25 -10.52 -13.85
CA SER A 64 2.57 -11.94 -13.70
C SER A 64 1.37 -12.76 -13.22
N THR A 65 0.31 -12.08 -12.78
CA THR A 65 -0.93 -12.69 -12.28
C THR A 65 -2.09 -12.38 -13.21
N THR A 66 -3.04 -13.31 -13.29
CA THR A 66 -4.25 -13.17 -14.11
C THR A 66 -5.42 -12.60 -13.32
N LYS A 67 -6.44 -12.08 -14.01
CA LYS A 67 -7.69 -11.64 -13.38
C LYS A 67 -8.33 -12.73 -12.53
N GLN A 68 -8.27 -14.00 -12.98
CA GLN A 68 -8.84 -15.12 -12.24
C GLN A 68 -8.09 -15.38 -10.93
N GLN A 69 -6.77 -15.18 -10.90
CA GLN A 69 -5.97 -15.27 -9.68
C GLN A 69 -6.31 -14.12 -8.72
N ALA A 70 -6.53 -12.90 -9.24
CA ALA A 70 -6.97 -11.77 -8.44
C ALA A 70 -8.36 -12.03 -7.81
N ILE A 71 -9.29 -12.56 -8.58
CA ILE A 71 -10.62 -12.96 -8.07
C ILE A 71 -10.48 -14.03 -6.97
N THR A 72 -9.59 -15.00 -7.17
CA THR A 72 -9.35 -16.07 -6.19
C THR A 72 -8.75 -15.51 -4.89
N ALA A 73 -7.75 -14.63 -4.99
CA ALA A 73 -7.14 -13.96 -3.85
C ALA A 73 -8.16 -13.11 -3.08
N TYR A 74 -9.00 -12.32 -3.77
CA TYR A 74 -10.07 -11.54 -3.17
C TYR A 74 -11.08 -12.41 -2.42
N ASN A 75 -11.52 -13.52 -3.02
CA ASN A 75 -12.42 -14.46 -2.37
C ASN A 75 -11.77 -15.14 -1.15
N GLY A 76 -10.46 -15.39 -1.18
CA GLY A 76 -9.69 -15.88 -0.05
C GLY A 76 -9.66 -14.88 1.11
N LEU A 77 -9.38 -13.61 0.82
CA LEU A 77 -9.41 -12.52 1.80
C LEU A 77 -10.79 -12.39 2.44
N ARG A 78 -11.86 -12.38 1.63
CA ARG A 78 -13.25 -12.29 2.09
C ARG A 78 -13.66 -13.46 2.98
N LYS A 79 -13.29 -14.70 2.63
CA LYS A 79 -13.62 -15.90 3.42
C LYS A 79 -13.02 -15.86 4.82
N LYS A 80 -11.83 -15.28 4.99
CA LYS A 80 -11.19 -15.09 6.32
C LYS A 80 -11.97 -14.10 7.20
N ARG A 81 -12.83 -13.28 6.62
CA ARG A 81 -13.66 -12.27 7.30
C ARG A 81 -15.14 -12.70 7.33
N PHE A 82 -15.47 -13.78 8.07
CA PHE A 82 -16.80 -14.39 8.10
C PHE A 82 -17.93 -13.43 8.53
N LEU A 83 -17.61 -12.37 9.28
CA LEU A 83 -18.53 -11.31 9.66
C LEU A 83 -18.68 -10.22 8.58
N ALA A 84 -18.07 -10.35 7.42
CA ALA A 84 -18.16 -9.37 6.33
C ALA A 84 -19.60 -9.21 5.83
N PRO A 85 -20.02 -8.00 5.42
CA PRO A 85 -21.27 -7.77 4.72
C PRO A 85 -21.41 -8.65 3.47
N LYS A 86 -22.66 -8.99 3.10
CA LYS A 86 -22.92 -9.88 1.95
C LYS A 86 -22.52 -9.25 0.62
N GLU A 87 -22.58 -7.95 0.55
CA GLU A 87 -22.29 -7.14 -0.64
C GLU A 87 -20.89 -7.40 -1.21
N PHE A 88 -19.90 -7.70 -0.34
CA PHE A 88 -18.55 -8.06 -0.77
C PHE A 88 -18.46 -9.39 -1.53
N GLY A 89 -19.52 -10.21 -1.49
CA GLY A 89 -19.58 -11.49 -2.21
C GLY A 89 -20.42 -11.45 -3.47
N GLN A 90 -20.99 -10.31 -3.83
CA GLN A 90 -21.81 -10.18 -5.02
C GLN A 90 -20.94 -10.29 -6.28
N ARG A 91 -21.44 -11.04 -7.27
CA ARG A 91 -20.73 -11.33 -8.51
C ARG A 91 -20.43 -10.05 -9.30
N GLU A 92 -21.37 -9.13 -9.34
CA GLU A 92 -21.27 -7.85 -10.02
C GLU A 92 -20.13 -6.98 -9.51
N ASN A 93 -19.80 -7.08 -8.21
CA ASN A 93 -18.65 -6.39 -7.63
C ASN A 93 -17.33 -7.10 -7.99
N ILE A 94 -17.31 -8.42 -7.90
CA ILE A 94 -16.10 -9.22 -8.18
C ILE A 94 -15.67 -9.08 -9.65
N GLU A 95 -16.62 -9.01 -10.58
CA GLU A 95 -16.35 -8.85 -12.02
C GLU A 95 -15.72 -7.49 -12.36
N LYS A 96 -15.85 -6.48 -11.48
CA LYS A 96 -15.20 -5.16 -11.62
C LYS A 96 -13.71 -5.15 -11.29
N ILE A 97 -13.13 -6.27 -10.85
CA ILE A 97 -11.67 -6.35 -10.66
C ILE A 97 -10.98 -6.06 -12.00
N THR A 98 -10.16 -5.02 -12.01
CA THR A 98 -9.51 -4.49 -13.21
C THR A 98 -8.02 -4.35 -12.98
N GLY A 99 -7.22 -4.75 -13.96
CA GLY A 99 -5.78 -4.53 -13.95
C GLY A 99 -5.45 -3.10 -14.38
N VAL A 100 -4.66 -2.43 -13.56
CA VAL A 100 -4.24 -1.04 -13.77
C VAL A 100 -2.73 -0.96 -13.60
N TYR A 101 -2.06 -0.31 -14.52
CA TYR A 101 -0.70 0.13 -14.34
C TYR A 101 -0.70 1.46 -13.60
N ILE A 102 -0.17 1.48 -12.40
CA ILE A 102 -0.09 2.66 -11.53
C ILE A 102 1.28 3.31 -11.72
N PRO A 103 1.35 4.65 -11.85
CA PRO A 103 2.60 5.39 -11.91
C PRO A 103 3.33 5.33 -10.57
N PHE A 104 4.62 5.06 -10.61
CA PHE A 104 5.52 5.12 -9.46
C PHE A 104 6.80 5.85 -9.83
N TRP A 105 7.34 6.54 -8.86
CA TRP A 105 8.68 7.06 -8.86
C TRP A 105 9.58 6.12 -8.09
N LEU A 106 10.69 5.70 -8.69
CA LEU A 106 11.73 4.90 -8.02
C LEU A 106 12.95 5.78 -7.76
N TYR A 107 13.26 5.95 -6.49
CA TYR A 107 14.34 6.80 -6.03
C TYR A 107 15.56 5.97 -5.65
N ASP A 108 16.72 6.32 -6.20
CA ASP A 108 18.03 5.87 -5.73
C ASP A 108 18.64 7.01 -4.93
N GLY A 109 19.23 6.71 -3.78
CA GLY A 109 19.80 7.74 -2.91
C GLY A 109 20.58 7.15 -1.75
N GLN A 110 21.04 8.04 -0.88
CA GLN A 110 21.83 7.69 0.28
C GLN A 110 21.38 8.51 1.49
N SER A 111 21.19 7.83 2.61
CA SER A 111 20.95 8.50 3.90
C SER A 111 22.18 8.35 4.78
N GLU A 112 22.54 9.42 5.48
CA GLU A 112 23.60 9.45 6.47
C GLU A 112 23.16 10.20 7.72
N GLY A 113 23.70 9.84 8.87
CA GLY A 113 23.35 10.53 10.11
C GLY A 113 23.65 9.73 11.35
N TYR A 114 23.16 10.25 12.48
CA TYR A 114 23.40 9.68 13.79
C TYR A 114 22.15 9.69 14.68
N ILE A 115 22.19 8.84 15.70
CA ILE A 115 21.29 8.82 16.83
C ILE A 115 22.12 8.90 18.10
N ASP A 116 21.80 9.86 18.98
CA ASP A 116 22.42 10.09 20.27
C ASP A 116 21.33 10.05 21.35
N GLY A 117 21.44 9.15 22.31
CA GLY A 117 20.36 8.98 23.28
C GLY A 117 20.75 8.20 24.54
N GLU A 118 19.77 8.04 25.42
CA GLU A 118 19.92 7.30 26.66
C GLU A 118 19.07 6.03 26.68
N ARG A 119 19.67 4.94 27.12
CA ARG A 119 19.02 3.65 27.38
C ARG A 119 19.02 3.36 28.86
N HIS A 120 17.85 3.01 29.39
CA HIS A 120 17.70 2.63 30.77
C HIS A 120 17.55 1.11 30.90
N GLU A 121 18.32 0.51 31.81
CA GLU A 121 18.28 -0.92 32.12
C GLU A 121 18.04 -1.13 33.60
N LEU A 122 16.97 -1.85 33.92
CA LEU A 122 16.65 -2.20 35.31
C LEU A 122 17.68 -3.23 35.81
N ALA A 123 18.56 -2.78 36.71
CA ALA A 123 19.62 -3.61 37.29
C ALA A 123 19.12 -4.44 38.49
N LYS A 124 18.32 -3.85 39.38
CA LYS A 124 17.88 -4.46 40.65
C LYS A 124 16.56 -3.87 41.12
N THR A 125 15.75 -4.73 41.73
CA THR A 125 14.55 -4.31 42.46
C THR A 125 14.59 -4.92 43.86
N TRP A 126 14.24 -4.12 44.92
CA TRP A 126 14.13 -4.60 46.28
C TRP A 126 13.01 -3.88 47.02
N ARG A 127 12.67 -4.35 48.20
CA ARG A 127 11.76 -3.67 49.10
C ARG A 127 12.52 -3.18 50.33
N GLU A 128 12.15 -1.96 50.78
CA GLU A 128 12.65 -1.36 51.99
C GLU A 128 11.47 -0.79 52.78
N GLY A 129 11.01 -1.51 53.78
CA GLY A 129 9.74 -1.24 54.43
C GLY A 129 8.56 -1.36 53.46
N ASP A 130 7.75 -0.30 53.36
CA ASP A 130 6.59 -0.23 52.46
C ASP A 130 6.95 0.24 51.04
N TYR A 131 8.21 0.58 50.78
CA TYR A 131 8.66 1.09 49.51
C TYR A 131 9.21 -0.01 48.60
N LYS A 132 8.84 0.06 47.32
CA LYS A 132 9.46 -0.72 46.22
C LYS A 132 10.56 0.14 45.60
N CYS A 133 11.82 -0.25 45.81
CA CYS A 133 12.97 0.43 45.26
C CYS A 133 13.45 -0.26 44.00
N SER A 134 13.96 0.51 43.04
CA SER A 134 14.60 0.01 41.84
C SER A 134 15.88 0.77 41.55
N GLN A 135 16.88 0.05 41.11
CA GLN A 135 18.12 0.62 40.57
C GLN A 135 18.10 0.48 39.08
N THR A 136 18.31 1.58 38.38
CA THR A 136 18.34 1.62 36.92
C THR A 136 19.72 2.09 36.49
N ASN A 137 20.40 1.33 35.65
CA ASN A 137 21.61 1.77 34.97
C ASN A 137 21.20 2.62 33.74
N VAL A 138 21.87 3.73 33.57
CA VAL A 138 21.70 4.64 32.43
C VAL A 138 22.93 4.54 31.55
N TYR A 139 22.72 4.24 30.30
CA TYR A 139 23.77 4.13 29.29
C TYR A 139 23.57 5.22 28.25
N HIS A 140 24.65 5.88 27.86
CA HIS A 140 24.70 6.76 26.72
C HIS A 140 24.97 5.92 25.46
N GLU A 141 24.12 6.01 24.48
CA GLU A 141 24.17 5.24 23.24
C GLU A 141 24.33 6.21 22.07
N TYR A 142 25.43 6.10 21.34
CA TYR A 142 25.67 6.83 20.11
C TYR A 142 25.84 5.87 18.96
N ARG A 143 25.09 6.09 17.88
CA ARG A 143 25.18 5.31 16.63
C ARG A 143 25.22 6.29 15.46
N GLU A 144 26.15 6.06 14.56
CA GLU A 144 26.32 6.82 13.34
C GLU A 144 26.47 5.85 12.19
N GLY A 145 25.95 6.21 11.02
CA GLY A 145 26.04 5.35 9.84
C GLY A 145 25.53 6.01 8.58
N MET A 146 25.70 5.26 7.51
CA MET A 146 25.27 5.62 6.17
C MET A 146 24.73 4.37 5.49
N GLU A 147 23.63 4.52 4.72
CA GLU A 147 22.99 3.45 3.98
C GLU A 147 22.60 3.95 2.59
N SER A 148 22.93 3.16 1.56
CA SER A 148 22.54 3.42 0.18
C SER A 148 21.29 2.65 -0.17
N PHE A 149 20.38 3.29 -0.89
CA PHE A 149 19.09 2.75 -1.27
C PHE A 149 18.96 2.75 -2.79
N GLU A 150 18.40 1.67 -3.31
CA GLU A 150 18.07 1.55 -4.72
C GLU A 150 16.56 1.28 -4.87
N ARG A 151 15.94 2.03 -5.78
CA ARG A 151 14.55 1.80 -6.19
C ARG A 151 13.54 1.90 -5.05
N VAL A 152 13.68 2.89 -4.18
CA VAL A 152 12.67 3.17 -3.14
C VAL A 152 11.42 3.71 -3.84
N PRO A 153 10.29 2.98 -3.78
CA PRO A 153 9.11 3.37 -4.52
C PRO A 153 8.29 4.45 -3.78
N ALA A 154 7.69 5.35 -4.55
CA ALA A 154 6.59 6.21 -4.12
C ALA A 154 5.59 6.30 -5.27
N ASP A 155 4.31 6.07 -5.01
CA ASP A 155 3.29 6.15 -6.06
C ASP A 155 3.06 7.60 -6.48
N GLY A 156 2.83 7.80 -7.78
CA GLY A 156 2.66 9.10 -8.40
C GLY A 156 1.19 9.48 -8.58
N SER A 157 0.29 9.05 -7.67
CA SER A 157 -1.14 9.25 -7.81
C SER A 157 -1.81 9.70 -6.52
N GLU A 158 -2.47 10.86 -6.53
CA GLU A 158 -3.32 11.33 -5.43
C GLU A 158 -4.62 10.51 -5.24
N LYS A 159 -4.95 9.63 -6.20
CA LYS A 159 -6.24 8.91 -6.21
C LYS A 159 -6.24 7.64 -5.40
N PHE A 160 -5.07 7.17 -5.03
CA PHE A 160 -4.91 6.01 -4.16
C PHE A 160 -4.50 6.46 -2.76
N ASP A 161 -4.92 5.70 -1.77
CA ASP A 161 -4.39 5.83 -0.42
C ASP A 161 -2.95 5.29 -0.40
N ASP A 162 -1.99 6.13 -0.01
CA ASP A 162 -0.57 5.78 0.08
C ASP A 162 -0.36 4.51 0.92
N ASN A 163 -1.10 4.37 2.04
CA ASN A 163 -0.98 3.18 2.88
C ASN A 163 -1.45 1.92 2.16
N LEU A 164 -2.44 2.04 1.26
CA LEU A 164 -2.90 0.92 0.44
C LEU A 164 -1.81 0.52 -0.55
N MET A 165 -1.16 1.50 -1.21
CA MET A 165 -0.07 1.25 -2.16
C MET A 165 1.18 0.71 -1.47
N ASP A 166 1.59 1.28 -0.34
CA ASP A 166 2.70 0.74 0.46
C ASP A 166 2.41 -0.69 0.96
N SER A 167 1.16 -0.98 1.29
CA SER A 167 0.77 -2.30 1.79
C SER A 167 0.83 -3.42 0.76
N ILE A 168 0.75 -3.15 -0.54
CA ILE A 168 0.92 -4.17 -1.59
C ILE A 168 2.39 -4.48 -1.91
N GLU A 169 3.33 -3.69 -1.42
CA GLU A 169 4.75 -3.96 -1.55
C GLU A 169 5.16 -5.27 -0.81
N PRO A 170 6.29 -5.91 -1.12
CA PRO A 170 7.29 -5.47 -2.08
C PRO A 170 6.96 -5.88 -3.52
N PHE A 171 7.46 -5.08 -4.47
CA PHE A 171 7.65 -5.47 -5.87
C PHE A 171 9.07 -6.00 -6.07
N LYS A 172 9.23 -6.97 -6.97
CA LYS A 172 10.54 -7.51 -7.36
C LYS A 172 11.06 -6.69 -8.53
N PHE A 173 11.88 -5.69 -8.26
CA PHE A 173 12.37 -4.74 -9.26
C PHE A 173 13.38 -5.31 -10.24
N GLU A 174 13.86 -6.55 -10.02
CA GLU A 174 14.66 -7.28 -11.00
C GLU A 174 13.85 -7.63 -12.27
N ALA A 175 12.52 -7.60 -12.16
CA ALA A 175 11.60 -7.84 -13.28
C ALA A 175 11.25 -6.56 -14.07
N LEU A 176 11.87 -5.42 -13.77
CA LEU A 176 11.70 -4.21 -14.57
C LEU A 176 12.25 -4.43 -15.98
N VAL A 177 11.43 -4.09 -16.96
CA VAL A 177 11.82 -4.11 -18.39
C VAL A 177 11.60 -2.70 -18.96
N PRO A 178 12.31 -2.32 -20.03
CA PRO A 178 12.03 -1.08 -20.75
C PRO A 178 10.56 -1.01 -21.14
N PHE A 179 9.93 0.14 -20.94
CA PHE A 179 8.52 0.31 -21.28
C PHE A 179 8.29 0.19 -22.78
N ASN A 180 7.21 -0.51 -23.13
CA ASN A 180 6.66 -0.56 -24.47
C ASN A 180 5.13 -0.50 -24.39
N TYR A 181 4.51 0.22 -25.28
CA TYR A 181 3.05 0.43 -25.30
C TYR A 181 2.23 -0.88 -25.40
N SER A 182 2.82 -1.97 -25.92
CA SER A 182 2.16 -3.28 -25.97
C SER A 182 1.77 -3.84 -24.59
N TYR A 183 2.45 -3.41 -23.52
CA TYR A 183 2.09 -3.80 -22.15
C TYR A 183 0.75 -3.23 -21.69
N LEU A 184 0.27 -2.16 -22.33
CA LEU A 184 -1.04 -1.58 -22.01
C LEU A 184 -2.20 -2.38 -22.57
N SER A 185 -1.95 -3.36 -23.46
CA SER A 185 -3.02 -4.11 -24.11
C SER A 185 -3.83 -4.94 -23.11
N GLY A 186 -5.12 -4.64 -23.01
CA GLY A 186 -6.04 -5.28 -22.05
C GLY A 186 -6.00 -4.73 -20.62
N PHE A 187 -5.20 -3.69 -20.37
CA PHE A 187 -5.06 -3.05 -19.08
C PHE A 187 -5.34 -1.55 -19.16
N LEU A 188 -5.69 -0.96 -18.03
CA LEU A 188 -5.70 0.49 -17.87
C LEU A 188 -4.33 0.94 -17.37
N ALA A 189 -3.96 2.17 -17.68
CA ALA A 189 -2.83 2.83 -17.05
C ALA A 189 -3.25 4.20 -16.56
N GLU A 190 -2.63 4.65 -15.50
CA GLU A 190 -2.79 5.99 -14.98
C GLU A 190 -1.61 6.87 -15.39
N LYS A 191 -1.88 8.13 -15.71
CA LYS A 191 -0.84 9.15 -15.79
C LYS A 191 -0.60 9.69 -14.37
N TYR A 192 0.66 9.93 -14.00
CA TYR A 192 0.95 10.53 -12.70
C TYR A 192 0.30 11.93 -12.59
N ASP A 193 -0.17 12.27 -11.41
CA ASP A 193 -0.66 13.59 -11.02
C ASP A 193 0.12 14.16 -9.83
N VAL A 194 1.03 13.37 -9.25
CA VAL A 194 2.05 13.82 -8.29
C VAL A 194 3.42 13.73 -8.95
N SER A 195 4.14 14.83 -9.03
CA SER A 195 5.47 14.89 -9.66
C SER A 195 6.53 14.17 -8.83
N ALA A 196 7.70 13.93 -9.43
CA ALA A 196 8.82 13.35 -8.71
C ALA A 196 9.30 14.27 -7.58
N GLU A 197 9.28 15.57 -7.81
CA GLU A 197 9.68 16.61 -6.85
C GLU A 197 8.72 16.65 -5.67
N ASP A 198 7.40 16.58 -5.92
CA ASP A 198 6.37 16.61 -4.88
C ASP A 198 6.40 15.35 -4.00
N ASN A 199 6.90 14.24 -4.54
CA ASN A 199 7.03 12.95 -3.84
C ASN A 199 8.40 12.76 -3.15
N GLU A 200 9.35 13.67 -3.32
CA GLU A 200 10.72 13.56 -2.80
C GLU A 200 10.75 13.46 -1.28
N ASP A 201 9.93 14.24 -0.58
CA ASP A 201 9.86 14.22 0.88
C ASP A 201 9.42 12.85 1.40
N ARG A 202 8.50 12.17 0.71
CA ARG A 202 8.06 10.81 1.08
C ARG A 202 9.18 9.79 0.88
N ALA A 203 9.93 9.88 -0.21
CA ALA A 203 11.07 9.02 -0.46
C ALA A 203 12.18 9.24 0.59
N ASN A 204 12.51 10.50 0.89
CA ASN A 204 13.47 10.88 1.93
C ASN A 204 13.06 10.33 3.29
N LEU A 205 11.78 10.46 3.68
CA LEU A 205 11.27 9.94 4.94
C LEU A 205 11.42 8.42 5.03
N ARG A 206 11.15 7.68 3.94
CA ARG A 206 11.30 6.21 3.88
C ARG A 206 12.76 5.80 4.06
N MET A 207 13.70 6.44 3.35
CA MET A 207 15.12 6.16 3.45
C MET A 207 15.66 6.50 4.84
N ASN A 208 15.32 7.68 5.38
CA ASN A 208 15.75 8.11 6.70
C ASN A 208 15.22 7.20 7.81
N ASN A 209 13.95 6.77 7.72
CA ASN A 209 13.37 5.81 8.67
C ASN A 209 14.06 4.45 8.60
N SER A 210 14.47 3.99 7.42
CA SER A 210 15.22 2.75 7.24
C SER A 210 16.59 2.83 7.91
N LEU A 211 17.36 3.89 7.66
CA LEU A 211 18.63 4.11 8.34
C LEU A 211 18.44 4.20 9.86
N LYS A 212 17.45 4.95 10.33
CA LYS A 212 17.11 5.05 11.76
C LYS A 212 16.82 3.68 12.37
N GLN A 213 16.05 2.83 11.66
CA GLN A 213 15.76 1.47 12.10
C GLN A 213 17.02 0.62 12.14
N SER A 214 17.89 0.72 11.13
CA SER A 214 19.19 0.02 11.09
C SER A 214 20.07 0.42 12.28
N LEU A 215 20.22 1.70 12.56
CA LEU A 215 21.01 2.21 13.68
C LEU A 215 20.40 1.76 15.03
N THR A 216 19.10 1.93 15.24
CA THR A 216 18.42 1.55 16.49
C THR A 216 18.44 0.06 16.74
N SER A 217 18.41 -0.78 15.67
CA SER A 217 18.47 -2.24 15.81
C SER A 217 19.77 -2.76 16.42
N THR A 218 20.84 -1.95 16.41
CA THR A 218 22.14 -2.28 17.00
C THR A 218 22.20 -1.96 18.51
N ILE A 219 21.15 -1.33 19.07
CA ILE A 219 21.07 -0.96 20.47
C ILE A 219 20.33 -2.04 21.24
N ASN A 220 20.95 -2.57 22.31
CA ASN A 220 20.31 -3.57 23.16
C ASN A 220 19.27 -2.91 24.09
N GLY A 221 17.99 -2.99 23.70
CA GLY A 221 16.88 -2.41 24.46
C GLY A 221 16.32 -1.17 23.79
N MET A 222 15.51 -0.41 24.51
CA MET A 222 14.80 0.74 23.99
C MET A 222 15.44 2.04 24.51
N LEU A 223 15.64 3.01 23.62
CA LEU A 223 16.02 4.35 23.99
C LEU A 223 14.87 5.04 24.72
N VAL A 224 15.16 5.69 25.84
CA VAL A 224 14.19 6.48 26.63
C VAL A 224 14.09 7.90 26.08
N SER A 225 15.21 8.43 25.61
CA SER A 225 15.31 9.72 24.93
C SER A 225 16.37 9.64 23.84
N SER A 226 16.14 10.32 22.71
CA SER A 226 17.16 10.43 21.66
C SER A 226 17.05 11.75 20.92
N LYS A 227 18.20 12.22 20.45
CA LYS A 227 18.33 13.20 19.37
C LYS A 227 18.79 12.48 18.13
N GLU A 228 18.35 12.92 17.00
CA GLU A 228 18.74 12.34 15.70
C GLU A 228 18.96 13.46 14.69
N ASP A 229 19.94 13.24 13.84
CA ASP A 229 20.17 14.05 12.64
C ASP A 229 20.49 13.08 11.52
N ILE A 230 19.51 12.85 10.67
CA ILE A 230 19.57 11.91 9.54
C ILE A 230 19.11 12.65 8.31
N ASN A 231 19.98 12.70 7.31
CA ASN A 231 19.75 13.42 6.07
C ASN A 231 19.86 12.49 4.88
N CYS A 232 18.96 12.65 3.91
CA CYS A 232 18.95 11.89 2.68
C CYS A 232 19.38 12.78 1.51
N LYS A 233 20.13 12.17 0.57
CA LYS A 233 20.45 12.75 -0.72
C LYS A 233 19.96 11.82 -1.82
N ILE A 234 18.99 12.31 -2.60
CA ILE A 234 18.53 11.60 -3.80
C ILE A 234 19.54 11.82 -4.92
N GLU A 235 19.86 10.75 -5.62
CA GLU A 235 20.84 10.73 -6.72
C GLU A 235 20.17 10.53 -8.07
N LYS A 236 19.09 9.72 -8.09
CA LYS A 236 18.39 9.37 -9.32
C LYS A 236 16.92 9.08 -9.06
N VAL A 237 16.10 9.40 -10.06
CA VAL A 237 14.67 9.10 -10.06
C VAL A 237 14.27 8.51 -11.41
N ASP A 238 13.53 7.41 -11.39
CA ASP A 238 12.98 6.77 -12.59
C ASP A 238 11.44 6.71 -12.52
N TYR A 239 10.77 7.15 -13.61
CA TYR A 239 9.33 6.97 -13.79
C TYR A 239 9.03 5.56 -14.27
N VAL A 240 8.18 4.83 -13.54
CA VAL A 240 7.84 3.44 -13.86
C VAL A 240 6.35 3.16 -13.72
N LEU A 241 5.89 2.08 -14.37
CA LEU A 241 4.54 1.54 -14.20
C LEU A 241 4.60 0.22 -13.45
N LEU A 242 3.82 0.12 -12.37
CA LEU A 242 3.70 -1.10 -11.59
C LEU A 242 2.30 -1.72 -11.74
N PRO A 243 2.22 -3.07 -11.85
CA PRO A 243 0.96 -3.76 -12.11
C PRO A 243 0.15 -3.94 -10.82
N VAL A 244 -1.09 -3.46 -10.82
CA VAL A 244 -1.99 -3.58 -9.67
C VAL A 244 -3.39 -4.02 -10.12
N TRP A 245 -3.95 -5.05 -9.51
CA TRP A 245 -5.36 -5.39 -9.63
C TRP A 245 -6.15 -4.59 -8.63
N MET A 246 -7.10 -3.80 -9.12
CA MET A 246 -7.93 -2.91 -8.31
C MET A 246 -9.38 -3.39 -8.27
N LEU A 247 -9.99 -3.26 -7.11
CA LEU A 247 -11.44 -3.39 -6.94
C LEU A 247 -11.94 -2.30 -5.99
N ASN A 248 -12.80 -1.44 -6.48
CA ASN A 248 -13.54 -0.50 -5.66
C ASN A 248 -15.01 -0.92 -5.59
N THR A 249 -15.52 -1.04 -4.39
CA THR A 249 -16.92 -1.42 -4.12
C THR A 249 -17.55 -0.49 -3.09
N PHE A 250 -18.85 -0.36 -3.14
CA PHE A 250 -19.60 0.47 -2.21
C PHE A 250 -20.52 -0.39 -1.34
N VAL A 251 -20.44 -0.18 -0.04
CA VAL A 251 -21.35 -0.82 0.92
C VAL A 251 -22.01 0.25 1.77
N LYS A 252 -23.33 0.34 1.66
CA LYS A 252 -24.12 1.38 2.35
C LYS A 252 -23.61 2.81 2.09
N GLY A 253 -23.23 3.10 0.84
CA GLY A 253 -22.74 4.41 0.40
C GLY A 253 -21.29 4.71 0.79
N LYS A 254 -20.56 3.81 1.46
CA LYS A 254 -19.15 3.97 1.78
C LYS A 254 -18.27 3.23 0.76
N PRO A 255 -17.22 3.86 0.23
CA PRO A 255 -16.28 3.19 -0.66
C PRO A 255 -15.35 2.26 0.13
N TYR A 256 -14.99 1.15 -0.48
CA TYR A 256 -13.98 0.20 0.00
C TYR A 256 -13.10 -0.20 -1.17
N SER A 257 -11.81 0.01 -1.00
CA SER A 257 -10.81 -0.27 -2.01
C SER A 257 -10.00 -1.51 -1.65
N PHE A 258 -9.72 -2.33 -2.66
CA PHE A 258 -8.84 -3.49 -2.58
C PHE A 258 -7.80 -3.38 -3.67
N ALA A 259 -6.57 -3.65 -3.31
CA ALA A 259 -5.46 -3.70 -4.24
C ALA A 259 -4.74 -5.04 -4.12
N MET A 260 -4.32 -5.59 -5.25
CA MET A 260 -3.45 -6.75 -5.28
C MET A 260 -2.26 -6.47 -6.18
N ASN A 261 -1.07 -6.70 -5.66
CA ASN A 261 0.16 -6.65 -6.44
C ASN A 261 0.06 -7.62 -7.63
N GLY A 262 0.09 -7.08 -8.85
CA GLY A 262 -0.06 -7.83 -10.11
C GLY A 262 1.11 -8.74 -10.42
N GLN A 263 2.23 -8.59 -9.72
CA GLN A 263 3.40 -9.44 -9.84
C GLN A 263 3.41 -10.56 -8.80
N THR A 264 3.25 -10.22 -7.51
CA THR A 264 3.43 -11.18 -6.40
C THR A 264 2.13 -11.82 -5.94
N GLY A 265 0.99 -11.25 -6.27
CA GLY A 265 -0.32 -11.71 -5.81
C GLY A 265 -0.67 -11.30 -4.37
N LYS A 266 0.16 -10.47 -3.71
CA LYS A 266 -0.15 -9.95 -2.37
C LYS A 266 -1.37 -9.05 -2.45
N ILE A 267 -2.44 -9.41 -1.75
CA ILE A 267 -3.70 -8.67 -1.71
C ILE A 267 -3.90 -7.97 -0.37
N VAL A 268 -4.37 -6.74 -0.42
CA VAL A 268 -4.73 -5.92 0.72
C VAL A 268 -6.09 -5.26 0.50
N GLY A 269 -6.72 -4.83 1.58
CA GLY A 269 -7.99 -4.11 1.56
C GLY A 269 -8.76 -4.32 2.86
N ASP A 270 -9.60 -3.35 3.19
CA ASP A 270 -10.38 -3.35 4.40
C ASP A 270 -11.78 -3.89 4.16
N ILE A 271 -12.11 -4.95 4.90
CA ILE A 271 -13.47 -5.51 4.93
C ILE A 271 -14.10 -5.17 6.28
N PRO A 272 -15.12 -4.32 6.32
CA PRO A 272 -15.79 -3.95 7.56
C PRO A 272 -16.56 -5.14 8.16
N ILE A 273 -16.77 -5.06 9.46
CA ILE A 273 -17.58 -6.03 10.19
C ILE A 273 -19.05 -5.63 10.08
N SER A 274 -19.93 -6.57 9.72
CA SER A 274 -21.36 -6.38 9.71
C SER A 274 -21.91 -6.39 11.14
N LYS A 275 -22.45 -5.24 11.59
CA LYS A 275 -23.06 -5.12 12.94
C LYS A 275 -24.12 -6.18 13.20
N GLY A 276 -24.98 -6.49 12.21
CA GLY A 276 -26.02 -7.51 12.35
C GLY A 276 -25.46 -8.93 12.51
N LYS A 277 -24.44 -9.29 11.69
CA LYS A 277 -23.78 -10.60 11.83
C LYS A 277 -23.01 -10.71 13.14
N SER A 278 -22.37 -9.62 13.61
CA SER A 278 -21.69 -9.60 14.91
C SER A 278 -22.68 -9.80 16.05
N ALA A 279 -23.82 -9.08 16.04
CA ALA A 279 -24.84 -9.24 17.07
C ALA A 279 -25.39 -10.68 17.10
N LEU A 280 -25.68 -11.25 15.93
CA LEU A 280 -26.13 -12.66 15.84
C LEU A 280 -25.06 -13.62 16.36
N PHE A 281 -23.80 -13.41 16.01
CA PHE A 281 -22.69 -14.24 16.47
C PHE A 281 -22.53 -14.18 17.99
N PHE A 282 -22.60 -12.97 18.58
CA PHE A 282 -22.59 -12.82 20.03
C PHE A 282 -23.78 -13.49 20.72
N LEU A 283 -24.99 -13.40 20.15
CA LEU A 283 -26.16 -14.07 20.69
C LEU A 283 -26.02 -15.61 20.68
N ILE A 284 -25.45 -16.16 19.61
CA ILE A 284 -25.15 -17.60 19.51
C ILE A 284 -24.14 -18.03 20.57
N LEU A 285 -23.03 -17.27 20.72
CA LEU A 285 -22.01 -17.56 21.72
C LEU A 285 -22.58 -17.45 23.15
N PHE A 286 -23.40 -16.44 23.40
CA PHE A 286 -24.06 -16.26 24.68
C PHE A 286 -24.99 -17.43 25.00
N ALA A 287 -25.84 -17.86 24.05
CA ALA A 287 -26.74 -18.99 24.21
C ALA A 287 -25.99 -20.31 24.46
N LEU A 288 -24.90 -20.55 23.74
CA LEU A 288 -24.03 -21.70 23.94
C LEU A 288 -23.36 -21.68 25.33
N GLY A 289 -22.79 -20.54 25.72
CA GLY A 289 -22.16 -20.37 27.02
C GLY A 289 -23.14 -20.55 28.18
N PHE A 290 -24.36 -19.99 28.05
CA PHE A 290 -25.46 -20.16 29.02
C PHE A 290 -25.88 -21.62 29.10
N GLY A 291 -26.03 -22.30 27.95
CA GLY A 291 -26.41 -23.73 27.90
C GLY A 291 -25.38 -24.62 28.59
N ILE A 292 -24.08 -24.36 28.36
CA ILE A 292 -23.00 -25.08 29.03
C ILE A 292 -23.00 -24.83 30.54
N ALA A 293 -23.16 -23.58 30.97
CA ALA A 293 -23.24 -23.23 32.40
C ALA A 293 -24.42 -23.88 33.10
N ALA A 294 -25.61 -23.88 32.46
CA ALA A 294 -26.80 -24.55 32.96
C ALA A 294 -26.62 -26.08 33.07
N LEU A 295 -25.96 -26.69 32.10
CA LEU A 295 -25.66 -28.13 32.13
C LEU A 295 -24.68 -28.47 33.27
N PHE A 296 -23.67 -27.66 33.52
CA PHE A 296 -22.76 -27.82 34.66
C PHE A 296 -23.51 -27.66 35.99
N ALA A 297 -24.41 -26.67 36.13
CA ALA A 297 -25.21 -26.50 37.33
C ALA A 297 -26.07 -27.73 37.63
N ILE A 298 -26.66 -28.37 36.60
CA ILE A 298 -27.48 -29.57 36.76
C ILE A 298 -26.67 -30.82 37.08
N LEU A 299 -25.44 -30.93 36.62
CA LEU A 299 -24.57 -32.10 36.81
C LEU A 299 -23.81 -32.10 38.14
N PHE A 300 -23.71 -30.95 38.80
CA PHE A 300 -22.94 -30.77 40.05
C PHE A 300 -23.81 -30.30 41.24
N ASP A 301 -25.14 -30.22 41.07
CA ASP A 301 -26.14 -30.19 42.13
C ASP A 301 -26.64 -31.65 42.38
#